data_b63a4495eacfa2631ab47aba8b6bc116
#
_entry.id   b63a4495eacfa2631ab47aba8b6bc116
#
_cell.length_a   1.000
_cell.length_b   1.000
_cell.length_c   1.000
_cell.angle_alpha   90.00
_cell.angle_beta   90.00
_cell.angle_gamma   90.00
#
_symmetry.space_group_name_H-M   'P 1'
#
loop_
_entity.id
_entity.type
_entity.pdbx_description
1 polymer ?
#
loop_
_entity_poly.entity_id
_entity_poly.type
_entity_poly.pdbx_seq_one_letter_code
_entity_poly.pdbx_strand_id
1 'polypeptide(L)'
;MELVTVKELYKHREQYLDKEITVGGWIRSIRDSKTFGFIVVNDGTFFETLQVVYHDTMENFADISKLNVGAAIIVKGTLVATPQAKQPFEIQATEVVVEGASAPDYPLQKKRHSFEYLRTISHLRPRTNTFQAVFRVRSLIAYAIHQFFQERGFVYVHTPIITGSDCEGAGEMFRVTTLDMENIPKNEDGTVDYSQDFFNKESLTVSGQLNGETYAQAFRNIYTFGPTFRAENSNTTRHAAEFWMVEPEIAFADLDDNMMLAEAMLKYIINYVLENAPEEMNFFN
;
A
#
# COMPACT_ATOMS: atom_id res chain seq x y z
N MET A 1 -5.40 -1.49 -27.01
CA MET A 1 -6.17 -2.63 -26.47
C MET A 1 -6.80 -2.15 -25.17
N GLU A 2 -8.11 -2.21 -25.05
CA GLU A 2 -8.80 -1.82 -23.83
C GLU A 2 -8.87 -3.05 -22.89
N LEU A 3 -8.26 -2.95 -21.71
CA LEU A 3 -8.28 -4.00 -20.71
C LEU A 3 -9.39 -3.74 -19.70
N VAL A 4 -10.27 -4.72 -19.50
CA VAL A 4 -11.28 -4.68 -18.43
C VAL A 4 -10.60 -5.09 -17.12
N THR A 5 -10.86 -4.36 -16.02
CA THR A 5 -10.27 -4.67 -14.73
C THR A 5 -11.09 -5.72 -13.97
N VAL A 6 -10.43 -6.50 -13.10
CA VAL A 6 -11.12 -7.45 -12.22
C VAL A 6 -12.12 -6.73 -11.32
N LYS A 7 -11.77 -5.53 -10.84
CA LYS A 7 -12.70 -4.69 -10.05
C LYS A 7 -13.99 -4.37 -10.81
N GLU A 8 -13.85 -4.02 -12.09
CA GLU A 8 -14.99 -3.70 -12.94
C GLU A 8 -15.90 -4.93 -13.13
N LEU A 9 -15.31 -6.11 -13.36
CA LEU A 9 -16.07 -7.36 -13.49
C LEU A 9 -16.85 -7.70 -12.21
N TYR A 10 -16.28 -7.53 -11.03
CA TYR A 10 -16.99 -7.79 -9.77
C TYR A 10 -18.10 -6.78 -9.49
N LYS A 11 -17.91 -5.51 -9.87
CA LYS A 11 -18.89 -4.43 -9.63
C LYS A 11 -20.02 -4.39 -10.64
N HIS A 12 -19.73 -4.71 -11.90
CA HIS A 12 -20.65 -4.51 -13.04
C HIS A 12 -20.73 -5.73 -13.96
N ARG A 13 -20.59 -6.95 -13.43
CA ARG A 13 -20.53 -8.21 -14.17
C ARG A 13 -21.63 -8.36 -15.23
N GLU A 14 -22.84 -7.89 -14.93
CA GLU A 14 -24.00 -8.01 -15.84
C GLU A 14 -23.77 -7.31 -17.19
N GLN A 15 -22.86 -6.32 -17.24
CA GLN A 15 -22.50 -5.65 -18.47
C GLN A 15 -21.56 -6.46 -19.35
N TYR A 16 -20.88 -7.46 -18.77
CA TYR A 16 -19.80 -8.24 -19.41
C TYR A 16 -20.15 -9.72 -19.61
N LEU A 17 -21.18 -10.25 -18.95
CA LEU A 17 -21.60 -11.65 -19.12
C LEU A 17 -21.94 -11.94 -20.58
N ASP A 18 -21.51 -13.13 -21.03
CA ASP A 18 -21.65 -13.65 -22.39
C ASP A 18 -20.99 -12.77 -23.48
N LYS A 19 -20.10 -11.85 -23.09
CA LYS A 19 -19.33 -11.02 -24.01
C LYS A 19 -17.85 -11.41 -23.99
N GLU A 20 -17.21 -11.20 -25.14
CA GLU A 20 -15.75 -11.29 -25.25
C GLU A 20 -15.12 -10.07 -24.59
N ILE A 21 -14.19 -10.31 -23.68
CA ILE A 21 -13.43 -9.29 -22.94
C ILE A 21 -11.94 -9.62 -22.97
N THR A 22 -11.13 -8.62 -22.67
CA THR A 22 -9.68 -8.79 -22.51
C THR A 22 -9.26 -8.30 -21.13
N VAL A 23 -8.49 -9.14 -20.40
CA VAL A 23 -7.99 -8.86 -19.06
C VAL A 23 -6.49 -9.11 -19.03
N GLY A 24 -5.73 -8.21 -18.42
CA GLY A 24 -4.30 -8.41 -18.16
C GLY A 24 -4.04 -8.62 -16.67
N GLY A 25 -3.05 -9.45 -16.31
CA GLY A 25 -2.71 -9.65 -14.91
C GLY A 25 -1.61 -10.67 -14.68
N TRP A 26 -1.39 -11.01 -13.42
CA TRP A 26 -0.36 -11.94 -12.98
C TRP A 26 -0.96 -13.24 -12.48
N ILE A 27 -0.31 -14.35 -12.83
CA ILE A 27 -0.71 -15.70 -12.40
C ILE A 27 -0.49 -15.84 -10.89
N ARG A 28 -1.57 -16.18 -10.16
CA ARG A 28 -1.53 -16.53 -8.74
C ARG A 28 -1.47 -18.03 -8.50
N SER A 29 -2.10 -18.78 -9.36
CA SER A 29 -1.98 -20.24 -9.43
C SER A 29 -2.37 -20.73 -10.82
N ILE A 30 -1.80 -21.83 -11.22
CA ILE A 30 -2.14 -22.54 -12.44
C ILE A 30 -2.30 -24.04 -12.12
N ARG A 31 -3.24 -24.67 -12.75
CA ARG A 31 -3.49 -26.11 -12.71
C ARG A 31 -3.88 -26.56 -14.10
N ASP A 32 -3.22 -27.56 -14.60
CA ASP A 32 -3.51 -28.16 -15.88
C ASP A 32 -4.09 -29.56 -15.73
N SER A 33 -4.84 -29.95 -16.72
CA SER A 33 -5.33 -31.29 -16.99
C SER A 33 -4.94 -31.67 -18.42
N LYS A 34 -5.29 -32.84 -18.87
CA LYS A 34 -4.89 -33.30 -20.22
C LYS A 34 -5.48 -32.45 -21.35
N THR A 35 -6.69 -31.95 -21.18
CA THR A 35 -7.47 -31.27 -22.23
C THR A 35 -7.85 -29.83 -21.88
N PHE A 36 -7.67 -29.40 -20.65
CA PHE A 36 -7.95 -28.02 -20.21
C PHE A 36 -7.15 -27.68 -18.96
N GLY A 37 -7.11 -26.40 -18.61
CA GLY A 37 -6.47 -25.94 -17.39
C GLY A 37 -7.17 -24.71 -16.81
N PHE A 38 -6.79 -24.39 -15.58
CA PHE A 38 -7.27 -23.22 -14.84
C PHE A 38 -6.11 -22.32 -14.47
N ILE A 39 -6.26 -21.04 -14.74
CA ILE A 39 -5.37 -19.98 -14.26
C ILE A 39 -6.16 -19.09 -13.32
N VAL A 40 -5.60 -18.77 -12.16
CA VAL A 40 -6.11 -17.72 -11.28
C VAL A 40 -5.27 -16.48 -11.51
N VAL A 41 -5.93 -15.41 -11.95
CA VAL A 41 -5.30 -14.13 -12.30
C VAL A 41 -5.64 -13.09 -11.24
N ASN A 42 -4.65 -12.29 -10.89
CA ASN A 42 -4.81 -11.06 -10.12
C ASN A 42 -4.26 -9.89 -10.95
N ASP A 43 -5.07 -8.87 -11.18
CA ASP A 43 -4.69 -7.68 -11.94
C ASP A 43 -4.28 -6.50 -11.03
N GLY A 44 -4.33 -6.70 -9.72
CA GLY A 44 -4.02 -5.67 -8.73
C GLY A 44 -5.14 -4.65 -8.47
N THR A 45 -6.25 -4.66 -9.20
CA THR A 45 -7.32 -3.66 -9.04
C THR A 45 -8.35 -4.02 -7.97
N PHE A 46 -8.47 -5.31 -7.64
CA PHE A 46 -9.42 -5.82 -6.66
C PHE A 46 -8.77 -6.87 -5.76
N PHE A 47 -9.36 -7.12 -4.59
CA PHE A 47 -8.82 -8.12 -3.67
C PHE A 47 -9.09 -9.55 -4.15
N GLU A 48 -10.30 -9.79 -4.65
CA GLU A 48 -10.66 -11.07 -5.25
C GLU A 48 -9.94 -11.29 -6.59
N THR A 49 -9.84 -12.55 -6.99
CA THR A 49 -9.13 -12.98 -8.20
C THR A 49 -10.10 -13.44 -9.28
N LEU A 50 -9.62 -13.51 -10.51
CA LEU A 50 -10.35 -13.98 -11.67
C LEU A 50 -9.88 -15.38 -12.08
N GLN A 51 -10.81 -16.32 -12.27
CA GLN A 51 -10.51 -17.61 -12.85
C GLN A 51 -10.59 -17.56 -14.39
N VAL A 52 -9.61 -18.16 -15.02
CA VAL A 52 -9.54 -18.35 -16.48
C VAL A 52 -9.47 -19.84 -16.76
N VAL A 53 -10.29 -20.30 -17.68
CA VAL A 53 -10.26 -21.67 -18.22
C VAL A 53 -9.65 -21.62 -19.63
N TYR A 54 -8.65 -22.44 -19.89
CA TYR A 54 -8.02 -22.58 -21.20
C TYR A 54 -8.03 -24.04 -21.66
N HIS A 55 -8.11 -24.29 -22.96
CA HIS A 55 -8.29 -25.62 -23.55
C HIS A 55 -7.16 -26.01 -24.48
N ASP A 56 -7.00 -27.32 -24.69
CA ASP A 56 -5.99 -27.93 -25.59
C ASP A 56 -6.19 -27.60 -27.08
N THR A 57 -7.30 -26.99 -27.41
CA THR A 57 -7.54 -26.42 -28.76
C THR A 57 -6.70 -25.18 -29.06
N MET A 58 -6.07 -24.58 -28.04
CA MET A 58 -5.18 -23.43 -28.21
C MET A 58 -3.79 -23.89 -28.69
N GLU A 59 -3.24 -23.24 -29.72
CA GLU A 59 -1.93 -23.60 -30.28
C GLU A 59 -0.80 -23.57 -29.24
N ASN A 60 -0.86 -22.63 -28.28
CA ASN A 60 0.14 -22.46 -27.23
C ASN A 60 -0.23 -23.13 -25.88
N PHE A 61 -1.19 -24.08 -25.86
CA PHE A 61 -1.62 -24.78 -24.65
C PHE A 61 -0.44 -25.39 -23.86
N ALA A 62 0.50 -26.03 -24.55
CA ALA A 62 1.65 -26.66 -23.94
C ALA A 62 2.63 -25.65 -23.29
N ASP A 63 2.66 -24.41 -23.76
CA ASP A 63 3.49 -23.36 -23.18
C ASP A 63 2.78 -22.69 -22.00
N ILE A 64 1.47 -22.48 -22.11
CA ILE A 64 0.64 -21.95 -21.01
C ILE A 64 0.72 -22.89 -19.81
N SER A 65 0.60 -24.21 -20.01
CA SER A 65 0.63 -25.21 -18.93
C SER A 65 1.93 -25.25 -18.13
N LYS A 66 3.03 -24.73 -18.70
CA LYS A 66 4.36 -24.63 -18.05
C LYS A 66 4.61 -23.32 -17.33
N LEU A 67 3.67 -22.38 -17.39
CA LEU A 67 3.82 -21.08 -16.74
C LEU A 67 3.89 -21.20 -15.22
N ASN A 68 4.66 -20.32 -14.60
CA ASN A 68 4.81 -20.25 -13.16
C ASN A 68 3.98 -19.12 -12.55
N VAL A 69 3.75 -19.23 -11.24
CA VAL A 69 3.22 -18.12 -10.43
C VAL A 69 4.05 -16.87 -10.65
N GLY A 70 3.39 -15.74 -10.82
CA GLY A 70 4.04 -14.45 -11.07
C GLY A 70 4.24 -14.11 -12.56
N ALA A 71 4.03 -15.05 -13.49
CA ALA A 71 4.02 -14.74 -14.92
C ALA A 71 2.92 -13.72 -15.26
N ALA A 72 3.22 -12.81 -16.17
CA ALA A 72 2.29 -11.80 -16.67
C ALA A 72 1.63 -12.30 -17.96
N ILE A 73 0.31 -12.20 -18.02
CA ILE A 73 -0.49 -12.65 -19.16
C ILE A 73 -1.58 -11.65 -19.53
N ILE A 74 -1.93 -11.63 -20.81
CA ILE A 74 -3.16 -11.03 -21.32
C ILE A 74 -4.06 -12.16 -21.79
N VAL A 75 -5.30 -12.17 -21.32
CA VAL A 75 -6.31 -13.18 -21.65
C VAL A 75 -7.45 -12.51 -22.39
N LYS A 76 -7.82 -13.06 -23.54
CA LYS A 76 -9.02 -12.73 -24.28
C LYS A 76 -9.98 -13.93 -24.23
N GLY A 77 -11.26 -13.68 -23.97
CA GLY A 77 -12.24 -14.75 -23.89
C GLY A 77 -13.62 -14.27 -23.46
N THR A 78 -14.55 -15.20 -23.36
CA THR A 78 -15.94 -14.93 -22.98
C THR A 78 -16.10 -15.03 -21.46
N LEU A 79 -16.66 -14.00 -20.83
CA LEU A 79 -17.03 -14.05 -19.41
C LEU A 79 -18.30 -14.87 -19.24
N VAL A 80 -18.26 -15.93 -18.43
CA VAL A 80 -19.39 -16.80 -18.17
C VAL A 80 -19.73 -16.86 -16.68
N ALA A 81 -21.02 -16.91 -16.35
CA ALA A 81 -21.48 -17.07 -14.98
C ALA A 81 -21.22 -18.49 -14.47
N THR A 82 -20.78 -18.60 -13.20
CA THR A 82 -20.50 -19.89 -12.55
C THR A 82 -21.26 -20.02 -11.22
N PRO A 83 -22.60 -20.09 -11.23
CA PRO A 83 -23.44 -20.03 -10.01
C PRO A 83 -23.23 -21.22 -9.06
N GLN A 84 -22.65 -22.32 -9.54
CA GLN A 84 -22.35 -23.52 -8.75
C GLN A 84 -20.90 -23.55 -8.21
N ALA A 85 -20.06 -22.60 -8.62
CA ALA A 85 -18.67 -22.51 -8.19
C ALA A 85 -18.49 -21.52 -7.03
N LYS A 86 -17.30 -21.52 -6.43
CA LYS A 86 -16.94 -20.56 -5.38
C LYS A 86 -16.90 -19.12 -5.93
N GLN A 87 -16.34 -18.95 -7.13
CA GLN A 87 -16.32 -17.66 -7.83
C GLN A 87 -17.62 -17.45 -8.61
N PRO A 88 -18.11 -16.21 -8.75
CA PRO A 88 -19.38 -15.92 -9.42
C PRO A 88 -19.32 -16.02 -10.95
N PHE A 89 -18.14 -15.97 -11.53
CA PHE A 89 -17.89 -16.03 -12.98
C PHE A 89 -16.46 -16.48 -13.27
N GLU A 90 -16.20 -16.82 -14.52
CA GLU A 90 -14.86 -17.13 -15.05
C GLU A 90 -14.75 -16.70 -16.51
N ILE A 91 -13.52 -16.60 -17.04
CA ILE A 91 -13.27 -16.38 -18.47
C ILE A 91 -13.04 -17.75 -19.14
N GLN A 92 -13.82 -18.04 -20.17
CA GLN A 92 -13.51 -19.09 -21.15
C GLN A 92 -12.57 -18.50 -22.19
N ALA A 93 -11.27 -18.77 -22.05
CA ALA A 93 -10.24 -18.14 -22.87
C ALA A 93 -10.29 -18.62 -24.32
N THR A 94 -10.21 -17.68 -25.24
CA THR A 94 -9.99 -17.91 -26.67
C THR A 94 -8.53 -17.65 -27.06
N GLU A 95 -7.84 -16.80 -26.28
CA GLU A 95 -6.45 -16.45 -26.48
C GLU A 95 -5.78 -16.14 -25.14
N VAL A 96 -4.55 -16.60 -24.94
CA VAL A 96 -3.69 -16.24 -23.81
C VAL A 96 -2.32 -15.84 -24.36
N VAL A 97 -1.96 -14.57 -24.19
CA VAL A 97 -0.66 -14.03 -24.57
C VAL A 97 0.22 -13.95 -23.33
N VAL A 98 1.44 -14.45 -23.42
CA VAL A 98 2.44 -14.37 -22.34
C VAL A 98 3.27 -13.10 -22.54
N GLU A 99 3.02 -12.10 -21.69
CA GLU A 99 3.77 -10.83 -21.71
C GLU A 99 5.12 -10.93 -20.99
N GLY A 100 5.18 -11.79 -19.96
CA GLY A 100 6.41 -12.01 -19.23
C GLY A 100 6.38 -13.32 -18.45
N ALA A 101 7.39 -14.16 -18.67
CA ALA A 101 7.54 -15.40 -17.91
C ALA A 101 8.06 -15.11 -16.50
N SER A 102 7.74 -16.00 -15.56
CA SER A 102 8.29 -16.01 -14.21
C SER A 102 9.32 -17.12 -14.09
N ALA A 103 10.42 -16.86 -13.38
CA ALA A 103 11.46 -17.86 -13.15
C ALA A 103 10.93 -19.04 -12.30
N PRO A 104 11.45 -20.28 -12.51
CA PRO A 104 11.01 -21.43 -11.74
C PRO A 104 11.24 -21.32 -10.23
N ASP A 105 12.22 -20.53 -9.81
CA ASP A 105 12.60 -20.26 -8.42
C ASP A 105 11.89 -19.03 -7.84
N TYR A 106 10.85 -18.51 -8.50
CA TYR A 106 10.07 -17.37 -7.98
C TYR A 106 9.66 -17.60 -6.52
N PRO A 107 10.03 -16.70 -5.58
CA PRO A 107 9.94 -16.98 -4.14
C PRO A 107 8.52 -17.15 -3.60
N LEU A 108 7.53 -16.45 -4.19
CA LEU A 108 6.14 -16.49 -3.73
C LEU A 108 5.36 -17.65 -4.35
N GLN A 109 5.74 -18.86 -4.01
CA GLN A 109 5.01 -20.06 -4.41
C GLN A 109 3.68 -20.21 -3.67
N LYS A 110 2.78 -21.09 -4.15
CA LYS A 110 1.47 -21.38 -3.55
C LYS A 110 1.61 -22.09 -2.20
N LYS A 111 2.10 -21.39 -1.19
CA LYS A 111 2.24 -21.84 0.21
C LYS A 111 2.09 -20.66 1.16
N ARG A 112 1.84 -20.95 2.44
CA ARG A 112 1.87 -19.90 3.47
C ARG A 112 3.31 -19.44 3.68
N HIS A 113 3.51 -18.12 3.74
CA HIS A 113 4.79 -17.48 4.03
C HIS A 113 4.70 -16.78 5.38
N SER A 114 5.73 -16.91 6.22
CA SER A 114 5.80 -16.16 7.48
C SER A 114 6.15 -14.70 7.24
N PHE A 115 5.79 -13.83 8.19
CA PHE A 115 6.13 -12.41 8.08
C PHE A 115 7.65 -12.18 8.13
N GLU A 116 8.39 -12.98 8.88
CA GLU A 116 9.85 -12.95 8.93
C GLU A 116 10.44 -13.21 7.55
N TYR A 117 9.99 -14.28 6.88
CA TYR A 117 10.41 -14.57 5.51
C TYR A 117 10.06 -13.45 4.55
N LEU A 118 8.83 -12.89 4.63
CA LEU A 118 8.40 -11.80 3.75
C LEU A 118 9.19 -10.51 3.96
N ARG A 119 9.81 -10.31 5.13
CA ARG A 119 10.74 -9.19 5.34
C ARG A 119 12.05 -9.36 4.58
N THR A 120 12.52 -10.59 4.38
CA THR A 120 13.75 -10.85 3.57
C THR A 120 13.54 -10.62 2.07
N ILE A 121 12.28 -10.67 1.61
CA ILE A 121 11.88 -10.39 0.22
C ILE A 121 10.88 -9.21 0.17
N SER A 122 11.19 -8.14 0.86
CA SER A 122 10.29 -6.99 1.08
C SER A 122 9.71 -6.40 -0.22
N HIS A 123 10.47 -6.41 -1.31
CA HIS A 123 10.06 -5.97 -2.65
C HIS A 123 8.97 -6.85 -3.29
N LEU A 124 8.81 -8.11 -2.85
CA LEU A 124 7.78 -9.02 -3.34
C LEU A 124 6.56 -9.14 -2.41
N ARG A 125 6.72 -8.80 -1.12
CA ARG A 125 5.64 -8.98 -0.13
C ARG A 125 4.31 -8.31 -0.49
N PRO A 126 4.25 -7.15 -1.21
CA PRO A 126 2.99 -6.55 -1.64
C PRO A 126 2.15 -7.46 -2.55
N ARG A 127 2.76 -8.47 -3.17
CA ARG A 127 2.07 -9.44 -4.03
C ARG A 127 1.35 -10.55 -3.26
N THR A 128 1.51 -10.64 -1.93
CA THR A 128 0.78 -11.59 -1.07
C THR A 128 -0.60 -11.05 -0.71
N ASN A 129 -1.58 -11.92 -0.47
CA ASN A 129 -2.94 -11.50 -0.10
C ASN A 129 -2.93 -10.63 1.17
N THR A 130 -2.18 -11.02 2.20
CA THR A 130 -2.09 -10.25 3.45
C THR A 130 -1.61 -8.82 3.20
N PHE A 131 -0.53 -8.63 2.45
CA PHE A 131 -0.02 -7.29 2.21
C PHE A 131 -0.80 -6.52 1.14
N GLN A 132 -1.46 -7.20 0.21
CA GLN A 132 -2.44 -6.54 -0.66
C GLN A 132 -3.58 -5.95 0.17
N ALA A 133 -4.18 -6.73 1.09
CA ALA A 133 -5.21 -6.23 1.98
C ALA A 133 -4.70 -5.07 2.86
N VAL A 134 -3.56 -5.25 3.53
CA VAL A 134 -2.96 -4.21 4.39
C VAL A 134 -2.73 -2.90 3.63
N PHE A 135 -2.09 -2.94 2.45
CA PHE A 135 -1.78 -1.72 1.72
C PHE A 135 -2.99 -1.07 1.08
N ARG A 136 -4.02 -1.83 0.67
CA ARG A 136 -5.29 -1.28 0.21
C ARG A 136 -6.02 -0.55 1.33
N VAL A 137 -6.16 -1.20 2.49
CA VAL A 137 -6.79 -0.58 3.68
C VAL A 137 -5.99 0.65 4.11
N ARG A 138 -4.65 0.58 4.16
CA ARG A 138 -3.80 1.74 4.46
C ARG A 138 -4.03 2.91 3.50
N SER A 139 -4.15 2.64 2.20
CA SER A 139 -4.45 3.67 1.20
C SER A 139 -5.81 4.33 1.44
N LEU A 140 -6.85 3.54 1.74
CA LEU A 140 -8.18 4.06 2.06
C LEU A 140 -8.19 4.88 3.34
N ILE A 141 -7.49 4.43 4.38
CA ILE A 141 -7.36 5.17 5.65
C ILE A 141 -6.71 6.53 5.41
N ALA A 142 -5.63 6.60 4.62
CA ALA A 142 -4.98 7.86 4.30
C ALA A 142 -5.92 8.84 3.60
N TYR A 143 -6.71 8.37 2.65
CA TYR A 143 -7.72 9.17 1.98
C TYR A 143 -8.83 9.60 2.95
N ALA A 144 -9.34 8.68 3.78
CA ALA A 144 -10.38 8.97 4.76
C ALA A 144 -9.94 10.03 5.80
N ILE A 145 -8.67 10.01 6.22
CA ILE A 145 -8.10 11.03 7.10
C ILE A 145 -8.18 12.41 6.43
N HIS A 146 -7.70 12.51 5.20
CA HIS A 146 -7.77 13.78 4.46
C HIS A 146 -9.20 14.24 4.27
N GLN A 147 -10.11 13.35 3.88
CA GLN A 147 -11.51 13.67 3.68
C GLN A 147 -12.17 14.16 4.97
N PHE A 148 -11.94 13.46 6.09
CA PHE A 148 -12.48 13.82 7.40
C PHE A 148 -12.13 15.26 7.80
N PHE A 149 -10.86 15.62 7.68
CA PHE A 149 -10.40 16.95 8.08
C PHE A 149 -10.81 18.03 7.08
N GLN A 150 -10.70 17.79 5.79
CA GLN A 150 -11.06 18.74 4.75
C GLN A 150 -12.56 19.10 4.79
N GLU A 151 -13.45 18.12 4.97
CA GLU A 151 -14.89 18.34 5.10
C GLU A 151 -15.26 19.18 6.34
N ARG A 152 -14.39 19.23 7.35
CA ARG A 152 -14.54 20.01 8.57
C ARG A 152 -13.83 21.37 8.52
N GLY A 153 -13.29 21.72 7.36
CA GLY A 153 -12.65 23.03 7.13
C GLY A 153 -11.24 23.15 7.71
N PHE A 154 -10.58 22.02 8.04
CA PHE A 154 -9.17 22.03 8.42
C PHE A 154 -8.28 22.24 7.21
N VAL A 155 -7.21 22.98 7.39
CA VAL A 155 -6.18 23.17 6.37
C VAL A 155 -5.07 22.13 6.55
N TYR A 156 -4.77 21.39 5.50
CA TYR A 156 -3.63 20.45 5.48
C TYR A 156 -2.32 21.21 5.33
N VAL A 157 -1.39 20.99 6.23
CA VAL A 157 -0.09 21.67 6.26
C VAL A 157 1.06 20.67 6.08
N HIS A 158 1.96 20.97 5.15
CA HIS A 158 3.25 20.30 4.99
C HIS A 158 4.27 20.98 5.87
N THR A 159 4.64 20.36 6.98
CA THR A 159 5.74 20.83 7.83
C THR A 159 7.07 20.26 7.33
N PRO A 160 8.20 20.94 7.60
CA PRO A 160 9.51 20.45 7.18
C PRO A 160 9.85 19.08 7.75
N ILE A 161 10.37 18.19 6.91
CA ILE A 161 10.90 16.88 7.34
C ILE A 161 12.31 17.02 7.86
N ILE A 162 13.11 17.92 7.27
CA ILE A 162 14.46 18.28 7.76
C ILE A 162 14.33 19.58 8.54
N THR A 163 14.74 19.56 9.81
CA THR A 163 14.51 20.67 10.73
C THR A 163 15.61 20.77 11.79
N GLY A 164 15.87 21.98 12.28
CA GLY A 164 16.72 22.21 13.43
C GLY A 164 16.00 22.09 14.77
N SER A 165 14.69 21.84 14.78
CA SER A 165 13.87 21.78 15.99
C SER A 165 13.60 20.35 16.44
N ASP A 166 13.76 20.08 17.74
CA ASP A 166 13.47 18.79 18.38
C ASP A 166 12.01 18.63 18.85
N CYS A 167 11.17 19.62 18.57
CA CYS A 167 9.76 19.61 18.97
C CYS A 167 9.56 19.24 20.45
N GLU A 168 10.05 20.12 21.37
CA GLU A 168 9.94 19.97 22.82
C GLU A 168 10.65 18.74 23.41
N GLY A 169 11.65 18.19 22.71
CA GLY A 169 12.35 16.99 23.16
C GLY A 169 11.51 15.72 23.01
N ALA A 170 10.57 15.70 22.06
CA ALA A 170 9.62 14.59 21.88
C ALA A 170 10.27 13.26 21.46
N GLY A 171 11.55 13.24 21.09
CA GLY A 171 12.26 12.02 20.74
C GLY A 171 13.72 12.25 20.35
N GLU A 172 14.51 11.17 20.29
CA GLU A 172 15.86 11.23 19.74
C GLU A 172 15.82 11.43 18.23
N MET A 173 16.60 12.39 17.71
CA MET A 173 16.57 12.78 16.30
C MET A 173 17.66 12.07 15.49
N PHE A 174 17.31 11.62 14.30
CA PHE A 174 18.29 11.23 13.29
C PHE A 174 18.95 12.48 12.69
N ARG A 175 20.29 12.53 12.72
CA ARG A 175 21.05 13.60 12.09
C ARG A 175 21.00 13.46 10.57
N VAL A 176 20.79 14.58 9.86
CA VAL A 176 20.96 14.70 8.41
C VAL A 176 22.27 15.43 8.13
N THR A 177 23.12 14.87 7.28
CA THR A 177 24.43 15.47 6.95
C THR A 177 24.83 15.12 5.52
N THR A 178 25.56 16.02 4.88
CA THR A 178 26.24 15.83 3.59
C THR A 178 27.75 15.59 3.75
N LEU A 179 28.24 15.52 5.00
CA LEU A 179 29.64 15.20 5.24
C LEU A 179 29.95 13.75 4.86
N ASP A 180 31.14 13.56 4.32
CA ASP A 180 31.69 12.21 4.11
C ASP A 180 32.01 11.55 5.46
N MET A 181 31.21 10.55 5.85
CA MET A 181 31.37 9.87 7.14
C MET A 181 32.68 9.04 7.24
N GLU A 182 33.32 8.73 6.12
CA GLU A 182 34.63 8.06 6.09
C GLU A 182 35.80 9.06 6.30
N ASN A 183 35.58 10.33 5.93
CA ASN A 183 36.58 11.41 6.01
C ASN A 183 35.98 12.67 6.64
N ILE A 184 35.49 12.56 7.87
CA ILE A 184 34.83 13.67 8.57
C ILE A 184 35.80 14.82 8.78
N PRO A 185 35.51 16.03 8.26
CA PRO A 185 36.33 17.20 8.48
C PRO A 185 36.32 17.59 9.97
N LYS A 186 37.51 18.03 10.49
CA LYS A 186 37.64 18.38 11.90
C LYS A 186 38.26 19.75 12.05
N ASN A 187 37.83 20.48 13.09
CA ASN A 187 38.43 21.70 13.58
C ASN A 187 39.78 21.39 14.25
N GLU A 188 40.56 22.43 14.54
CA GLU A 188 41.85 22.32 15.23
C GLU A 188 41.74 21.67 16.62
N ASP A 189 40.58 21.80 17.28
CA ASP A 189 40.30 21.21 18.60
C ASP A 189 39.83 19.76 18.52
N GLY A 190 39.76 19.18 17.30
CA GLY A 190 39.31 17.80 17.05
C GLY A 190 37.80 17.61 16.96
N THR A 191 36.98 18.63 17.13
CA THR A 191 35.53 18.58 16.92
C THR A 191 35.20 18.52 15.43
N VAL A 192 34.01 18.04 15.10
CA VAL A 192 33.55 17.96 13.69
C VAL A 192 33.36 19.39 13.14
N ASP A 193 33.94 19.64 11.98
CA ASP A 193 33.75 20.91 11.25
C ASP A 193 32.46 20.82 10.40
N TYR A 194 31.38 21.35 10.94
CA TYR A 194 30.09 21.44 10.26
C TYR A 194 30.00 22.60 9.25
N SER A 195 31.02 23.43 9.10
CA SER A 195 30.97 24.53 8.11
C SER A 195 30.88 24.03 6.67
N GLN A 196 31.29 22.78 6.43
CA GLN A 196 31.20 22.08 5.14
C GLN A 196 29.92 21.26 4.97
N ASP A 197 29.08 21.19 6.01
CA ASP A 197 27.80 20.47 5.94
C ASP A 197 26.72 21.40 5.41
N PHE A 198 26.06 20.97 4.33
CA PHE A 198 24.92 21.72 3.74
C PHE A 198 23.82 21.98 4.78
N PHE A 199 23.51 20.99 5.62
CA PHE A 199 22.43 21.08 6.61
C PHE A 199 22.85 21.69 7.96
N ASN A 200 24.13 21.86 8.24
CA ASN A 200 24.66 22.50 9.45
C ASN A 200 23.91 22.11 10.75
N LYS A 201 23.91 20.81 11.09
CA LYS A 201 23.30 20.25 12.30
C LYS A 201 21.78 20.06 12.26
N GLU A 202 21.15 20.06 11.09
CA GLU A 202 19.76 19.68 10.92
C GLU A 202 19.52 18.17 11.17
N SER A 203 18.27 17.81 11.41
CA SER A 203 17.85 16.46 11.74
C SER A 203 16.51 16.13 11.06
N LEU A 204 16.14 14.85 11.06
CA LEU A 204 14.79 14.45 10.66
C LEU A 204 13.81 14.78 11.77
N THR A 205 12.62 15.27 11.39
CA THR A 205 11.58 15.68 12.34
C THR A 205 11.05 14.51 13.19
N VAL A 206 10.80 14.77 14.46
CA VAL A 206 10.12 13.85 15.38
C VAL A 206 8.61 14.12 15.50
N SER A 207 8.14 15.28 15.00
CA SER A 207 6.74 15.71 14.98
C SER A 207 6.59 16.95 14.09
N GLY A 208 5.43 17.08 13.44
CA GLY A 208 5.05 18.30 12.71
C GLY A 208 4.43 19.37 13.60
N GLN A 209 4.16 19.09 14.86
CA GLN A 209 3.38 19.93 15.77
C GLN A 209 3.93 21.35 15.89
N LEU A 210 5.19 21.52 16.27
CA LEU A 210 5.76 22.84 16.53
C LEU A 210 5.65 23.79 15.32
N ASN A 211 5.91 23.28 14.13
CA ASN A 211 5.68 24.05 12.91
C ASN A 211 4.19 24.25 12.64
N GLY A 212 3.36 23.22 12.88
CA GLY A 212 1.91 23.24 12.68
C GLY A 212 1.23 24.32 13.51
N GLU A 213 1.61 24.52 14.77
CA GLU A 213 1.06 25.55 15.65
C GLU A 213 1.19 26.97 15.08
N THR A 214 2.27 27.25 14.34
CA THR A 214 2.42 28.57 13.69
C THR A 214 1.36 28.79 12.60
N TYR A 215 0.97 27.73 11.91
CA TYR A 215 -0.11 27.78 10.90
C TYR A 215 -1.49 27.83 11.55
N ALA A 216 -1.69 27.18 12.70
CA ALA A 216 -2.94 27.26 13.44
C ALA A 216 -3.27 28.71 13.86
N GLN A 217 -2.29 29.55 14.14
CA GLN A 217 -2.47 30.97 14.41
C GLN A 217 -2.92 31.78 13.18
N ALA A 218 -2.74 31.26 11.97
CA ALA A 218 -3.22 31.89 10.74
C ALA A 218 -4.53 31.27 10.23
N PHE A 219 -4.69 29.95 10.35
CA PHE A 219 -5.80 29.21 9.75
C PHE A 219 -6.81 28.65 10.78
N ARG A 220 -6.55 28.79 12.06
CA ARG A 220 -7.34 28.31 13.18
C ARG A 220 -7.31 26.79 13.36
N ASN A 221 -7.73 26.04 12.37
CA ASN A 221 -7.78 24.57 12.39
C ASN A 221 -6.90 24.03 11.28
N ILE A 222 -5.85 23.32 11.65
CA ILE A 222 -4.93 22.69 10.71
C ILE A 222 -4.73 21.23 11.07
N TYR A 223 -4.17 20.46 10.18
CA TYR A 223 -3.62 19.16 10.50
C TYR A 223 -2.37 18.89 9.68
N THR A 224 -1.45 18.17 10.27
CA THR A 224 -0.37 17.49 9.55
C THR A 224 -0.74 16.03 9.38
N PHE A 225 -0.30 15.41 8.31
CA PHE A 225 -0.32 13.98 8.11
C PHE A 225 0.91 13.63 7.29
N GLY A 226 1.97 13.21 7.97
CA GLY A 226 3.27 13.05 7.35
C GLY A 226 4.21 12.12 8.12
N PRO A 227 5.37 11.80 7.50
CA PRO A 227 6.38 10.95 8.11
C PRO A 227 7.07 11.67 9.27
N THR A 228 7.30 10.90 10.33
CA THR A 228 8.08 11.30 11.50
C THR A 228 9.13 10.23 11.80
N PHE A 229 10.22 10.63 12.44
CA PHE A 229 11.39 9.80 12.65
C PHE A 229 11.86 9.93 14.09
N ARG A 230 12.06 8.79 14.76
CA ARG A 230 12.59 8.76 16.13
C ARG A 230 13.68 7.73 16.22
N ALA A 231 14.84 8.14 16.75
CA ALA A 231 16.06 7.35 16.82
C ALA A 231 16.21 6.58 18.13
N GLU A 232 15.21 6.62 19.02
CA GLU A 232 15.27 5.92 20.30
C GLU A 232 15.59 4.43 20.11
N ASN A 233 16.53 3.94 20.89
CA ASN A 233 16.89 2.54 20.93
C ASN A 233 15.78 1.72 21.66
N SER A 234 14.63 1.59 21.01
CA SER A 234 13.48 0.86 21.54
C SER A 234 13.24 -0.41 20.71
N ASN A 235 13.40 -1.56 21.33
CA ASN A 235 13.24 -2.87 20.69
C ASN A 235 11.90 -3.50 21.10
N THR A 236 10.80 -2.88 20.70
CA THR A 236 9.45 -3.41 20.94
C THR A 236 8.69 -3.60 19.62
N THR A 237 7.61 -4.39 19.67
CA THR A 237 6.74 -4.63 18.51
C THR A 237 5.91 -3.40 18.09
N ARG A 238 5.89 -2.35 18.91
CA ARG A 238 5.07 -1.14 18.71
C ARG A 238 5.86 0.10 18.34
N HIS A 239 7.21 0.04 18.34
CA HIS A 239 8.07 1.15 17.96
C HIS A 239 8.64 0.92 16.57
N ALA A 240 8.58 1.96 15.76
CA ALA A 240 9.21 2.04 14.45
C ALA A 240 10.04 3.32 14.40
N ALA A 241 11.19 3.27 13.75
CA ALA A 241 12.05 4.44 13.57
C ALA A 241 11.47 5.47 12.59
N GLU A 242 10.56 5.02 11.72
CA GLU A 242 9.79 5.84 10.78
C GLU A 242 8.32 5.45 10.86
N PHE A 243 7.45 6.43 11.03
CA PHE A 243 5.99 6.25 11.06
C PHE A 243 5.29 7.53 10.63
N TRP A 244 4.00 7.44 10.33
CA TRP A 244 3.19 8.60 9.96
C TRP A 244 2.32 9.02 11.13
N MET A 245 2.29 10.33 11.41
CA MET A 245 1.44 10.91 12.45
C MET A 245 0.32 11.74 11.83
N VAL A 246 -0.83 11.73 12.49
CA VAL A 246 -1.96 12.64 12.24
C VAL A 246 -1.99 13.60 13.43
N GLU A 247 -1.73 14.86 13.18
CA GLU A 247 -1.56 15.86 14.24
C GLU A 247 -2.43 17.08 13.93
N PRO A 248 -3.71 17.08 14.38
CA PRO A 248 -4.57 18.26 14.28
C PRO A 248 -4.20 19.29 15.34
N GLU A 249 -4.19 20.56 14.95
CA GLU A 249 -4.05 21.71 15.83
C GLU A 249 -5.28 22.61 15.71
N ILE A 250 -5.90 22.91 16.85
CA ILE A 250 -7.20 23.58 16.89
C ILE A 250 -7.07 24.80 17.83
N ALA A 251 -7.09 26.01 17.27
CA ALA A 251 -7.09 27.21 18.08
C ALA A 251 -8.42 27.35 18.86
N PHE A 252 -8.34 27.83 20.09
CA PHE A 252 -9.46 28.07 21.01
C PHE A 252 -10.20 26.79 21.45
N ALA A 253 -9.60 25.62 21.31
CA ALA A 253 -10.13 24.35 21.77
C ALA A 253 -9.50 23.92 23.10
N ASP A 254 -10.26 23.17 23.90
CA ASP A 254 -9.78 22.54 25.11
C ASP A 254 -9.60 21.02 24.93
N LEU A 255 -9.34 20.31 26.03
CA LEU A 255 -9.13 18.86 26.02
C LEU A 255 -10.40 18.09 25.58
N ASP A 256 -11.58 18.55 26.02
CA ASP A 256 -12.85 17.90 25.69
C ASP A 256 -13.14 18.03 24.20
N ASP A 257 -12.89 19.19 23.59
CA ASP A 257 -13.00 19.42 22.16
C ASP A 257 -12.06 18.48 21.37
N ASN A 258 -10.82 18.33 21.84
CA ASN A 258 -9.86 17.45 21.19
C ASN A 258 -10.27 15.97 21.29
N MET A 259 -10.78 15.54 22.44
CA MET A 259 -11.30 14.17 22.60
C MET A 259 -12.49 13.90 21.69
N MET A 260 -13.41 14.84 21.54
CA MET A 260 -14.56 14.71 20.63
C MET A 260 -14.12 14.62 19.17
N LEU A 261 -13.11 15.41 18.77
CA LEU A 261 -12.56 15.33 17.41
C LEU A 261 -11.90 13.98 17.16
N ALA A 262 -11.08 13.48 18.09
CA ALA A 262 -10.41 12.20 17.98
C ALA A 262 -11.42 11.04 17.87
N GLU A 263 -12.47 11.04 18.70
CA GLU A 263 -13.54 10.04 18.65
C GLU A 263 -14.26 10.08 17.29
N ALA A 264 -14.63 11.28 16.81
CA ALA A 264 -15.29 11.44 15.53
C ALA A 264 -14.42 10.96 14.37
N MET A 265 -13.12 11.25 14.39
CA MET A 265 -12.16 10.79 13.38
C MET A 265 -12.06 9.26 13.35
N LEU A 266 -11.89 8.63 14.50
CA LEU A 266 -11.78 7.16 14.57
C LEU A 266 -13.05 6.48 14.07
N LYS A 267 -14.23 6.94 14.50
CA LYS A 267 -15.51 6.41 14.01
C LYS A 267 -15.67 6.58 12.50
N TYR A 268 -15.30 7.74 11.98
CA TYR A 268 -15.37 8.03 10.55
C TYR A 268 -14.46 7.08 9.75
N ILE A 269 -13.20 6.94 10.15
CA ILE A 269 -12.23 6.07 9.47
C ILE A 269 -12.68 4.61 9.49
N ILE A 270 -13.14 4.10 10.65
CA ILE A 270 -13.62 2.72 10.79
C ILE A 270 -14.79 2.47 9.83
N ASN A 271 -15.80 3.33 9.85
CA ASN A 271 -16.97 3.19 8.96
C ASN A 271 -16.55 3.26 7.49
N TYR A 272 -15.69 4.22 7.13
CA TYR A 272 -15.20 4.37 5.78
C TYR A 272 -14.51 3.11 5.25
N VAL A 273 -13.67 2.48 6.07
CA VAL A 273 -12.97 1.23 5.69
C VAL A 273 -13.94 0.06 5.57
N LEU A 274 -14.88 -0.09 6.50
CA LEU A 274 -15.89 -1.15 6.44
C LEU A 274 -16.79 -1.06 5.20
N GLU A 275 -17.10 0.15 4.76
CA GLU A 275 -17.92 0.39 3.57
C GLU A 275 -17.15 0.22 2.25
N ASN A 276 -15.86 0.59 2.23
CA ASN A 276 -15.08 0.69 0.99
C ASN A 276 -14.06 -0.44 0.78
N ALA A 277 -13.84 -1.29 1.78
CA ALA A 277 -12.94 -2.44 1.72
C ALA A 277 -13.54 -3.70 2.39
N PRO A 278 -14.78 -4.09 2.08
CA PRO A 278 -15.44 -5.22 2.75
C PRO A 278 -14.70 -6.55 2.48
N GLU A 279 -14.12 -6.75 1.31
CA GLU A 279 -13.40 -7.98 0.95
C GLU A 279 -12.12 -8.11 1.77
N GLU A 280 -11.34 -7.04 1.90
CA GLU A 280 -10.14 -6.99 2.71
C GLU A 280 -10.45 -7.18 4.20
N MET A 281 -11.52 -6.56 4.69
CA MET A 281 -11.94 -6.69 6.09
C MET A 281 -12.44 -8.11 6.40
N ASN A 282 -13.16 -8.76 5.49
CA ASN A 282 -13.54 -10.16 5.62
C ASN A 282 -12.32 -11.10 5.62
N PHE A 283 -11.26 -10.74 4.93
CA PHE A 283 -10.01 -11.51 4.94
C PHE A 283 -9.25 -11.41 6.28
N PHE A 284 -9.35 -10.29 6.99
CA PHE A 284 -8.71 -10.11 8.29
C PHE A 284 -9.44 -10.80 9.45
N ASN A 285 -10.73 -11.11 9.30
CA ASN A 285 -11.53 -11.86 10.26
C ASN A 285 -11.31 -13.38 10.14
#